data_11a593533c66bca93220d727ee233780
#
_entry.id   11a593533c66bca93220d727ee233780
#
_cell.length_a   1.000
_cell.length_b   1.000
_cell.length_c   1.000
_cell.angle_alpha   90.00
_cell.angle_beta   90.00
_cell.angle_gamma   90.00
#
_symmetry.space_group_name_H-M   'P 1'
#
loop_
_entity.id
_entity.type
_entity.pdbx_description
1 polymer ?
#
loop_
_entity_poly.entity_id
_entity_poly.type
_entity_poly.pdbx_seq_one_letter_code
_entity_poly.pdbx_strand_id
1 'polypeptide(L)'
;MVKVAVAGGSGSVASEVIDQIVARKRHEVTILEQRPTESPCADKQGIKWIQVDYSDKSSLAQVLRGTDVVLCFFTGLDYMSAVRNSKNLIDASIQAGVKRFAPSEWGSRLNWSIPHYRFKDEIREYLEECNKYTIFQPGLFTNYFGFPYSTTRHLSMSPWLIDFDNRRAITVGAGDFSLCLTTVQDMAFVVAEALEYEGKWPVDGGIRGTQITMAELIRLGEKLRGPMRVESVSLEDLREGQLKSSWCPLLTHPCFPDEHREIISRHIMITFLRSVAQGAWTVSDSWNKLLPDYKYTSAEDYLTQIWMGKP
;
A
#
# COMPACT_ATOMS: atom_id res chain seq x y z
N MET A 1 23.76 11.52 2.11
CA MET A 1 22.89 11.27 3.29
C MET A 1 21.61 12.08 3.10
N VAL A 2 20.45 11.45 3.16
CA VAL A 2 19.13 12.07 2.99
C VAL A 2 18.42 12.09 4.34
N LYS A 3 17.76 13.22 4.66
CA LYS A 3 16.90 13.36 5.86
C LYS A 3 15.45 13.11 5.46
N VAL A 4 14.88 12.06 6.01
CA VAL A 4 13.55 11.56 5.67
C VAL A 4 12.59 11.75 6.84
N ALA A 5 11.48 12.42 6.63
CA ALA A 5 10.38 12.45 7.58
C ALA A 5 9.27 11.48 7.13
N VAL A 6 8.79 10.65 8.04
CA VAL A 6 7.74 9.67 7.78
C VAL A 6 6.52 10.00 8.63
N ALA A 7 5.44 10.44 8.00
CA ALA A 7 4.18 10.72 8.65
C ALA A 7 3.30 9.47 8.68
N GLY A 8 2.82 9.08 9.86
CA GLY A 8 2.10 7.82 10.07
C GLY A 8 3.03 6.60 10.08
N GLY A 9 4.24 6.76 10.59
CA GLY A 9 5.30 5.74 10.55
C GLY A 9 5.07 4.51 11.43
N SER A 10 4.10 4.53 12.34
CA SER A 10 3.67 3.37 13.14
C SER A 10 2.83 2.36 12.35
N GLY A 11 2.37 2.73 11.15
CA GLY A 11 1.58 1.86 10.27
C GLY A 11 2.37 0.65 9.75
N SER A 12 1.68 -0.46 9.48
CA SER A 12 2.30 -1.72 9.05
C SER A 12 3.14 -1.59 7.78
N VAL A 13 2.63 -0.90 6.75
CA VAL A 13 3.35 -0.64 5.49
C VAL A 13 4.50 0.35 5.69
N ALA A 14 4.28 1.41 6.48
CA ALA A 14 5.32 2.37 6.81
C ALA A 14 6.50 1.72 7.51
N SER A 15 6.24 0.82 8.45
CA SER A 15 7.28 0.11 9.21
C SER A 15 8.16 -0.77 8.31
N GLU A 16 7.59 -1.43 7.29
CA GLU A 16 8.39 -2.19 6.30
C GLU A 16 9.32 -1.27 5.49
N VAL A 17 8.82 -0.10 5.08
CA VAL A 17 9.64 0.92 4.37
C VAL A 17 10.72 1.49 5.28
N ILE A 18 10.39 1.83 6.52
CA ILE A 18 11.33 2.35 7.50
C ILE A 18 12.46 1.35 7.77
N ASP A 19 12.13 0.07 7.97
CA ASP A 19 13.13 -0.98 8.19
C ASP A 19 14.12 -1.06 7.03
N GLN A 20 13.61 -0.98 5.78
CA GLN A 20 14.46 -1.01 4.59
C GLN A 20 15.35 0.24 4.46
N ILE A 21 14.84 1.42 4.80
CA ILE A 21 15.63 2.67 4.80
C ILE A 21 16.74 2.61 5.85
N VAL A 22 16.39 2.20 7.08
CA VAL A 22 17.34 2.14 8.22
C VAL A 22 18.41 1.07 8.01
N ALA A 23 18.07 -0.06 7.41
CA ALA A 23 19.03 -1.13 7.11
C ALA A 23 20.20 -0.65 6.23
N ARG A 24 20.00 0.39 5.40
CA ARG A 24 21.06 0.98 4.57
C ARG A 24 22.08 1.80 5.35
N LYS A 25 21.76 2.25 6.57
CA LYS A 25 22.64 3.07 7.43
C LYS A 25 23.18 4.34 6.75
N ARG A 26 22.43 4.90 5.81
CA ARG A 26 22.85 6.05 4.99
C ARG A 26 21.93 7.27 5.13
N HIS A 27 20.82 7.13 5.86
CA HIS A 27 19.78 8.14 5.98
C HIS A 27 19.45 8.43 7.44
N GLU A 28 18.98 9.64 7.72
CA GLU A 28 18.37 10.02 8.98
C GLU A 28 16.84 9.92 8.84
N VAL A 29 16.20 9.16 9.72
CA VAL A 29 14.74 8.95 9.68
C VAL A 29 14.11 9.64 10.89
N THR A 30 13.14 10.52 10.61
CA THR A 30 12.28 11.13 11.64
C THR A 30 10.85 10.66 11.43
N ILE A 31 10.28 10.03 12.44
CA ILE A 31 8.88 9.59 12.43
C ILE A 31 8.02 10.65 13.10
N LEU A 32 6.97 11.06 12.40
CA LEU A 32 5.99 12.03 12.88
C LEU A 32 4.72 11.30 13.29
N GLU A 33 4.34 11.40 14.57
CA GLU A 33 3.17 10.72 15.12
C GLU A 33 2.27 11.67 15.91
N GLN A 34 0.93 11.47 15.80
CA GLN A 34 -0.04 12.26 16.58
C GLN A 34 -0.10 11.83 18.05
N ARG A 35 0.08 10.54 18.30
CA ARG A 35 -0.02 9.97 19.65
C ARG A 35 1.36 9.66 20.18
N PRO A 36 1.60 9.83 21.48
CA PRO A 36 2.80 9.28 22.11
C PRO A 36 2.75 7.77 21.89
N THR A 37 3.71 7.24 21.17
CA THR A 37 3.79 5.80 20.96
C THR A 37 4.97 5.26 21.76
N GLU A 38 4.69 4.27 22.61
CA GLU A 38 5.69 3.28 22.97
C GLU A 38 5.91 2.40 21.74
N SER A 39 6.76 2.86 20.83
CA SER A 39 6.92 2.17 19.55
C SER A 39 7.90 1.01 19.67
N PRO A 40 7.59 -0.16 19.07
CA PRO A 40 8.55 -1.26 18.92
C PRO A 40 9.83 -0.87 18.17
N CYS A 41 9.82 0.26 17.45
CA CYS A 41 10.97 0.79 16.72
C CYS A 41 11.75 1.87 17.49
N ALA A 42 11.37 2.25 18.69
CA ALA A 42 11.98 3.35 19.45
C ALA A 42 13.50 3.14 19.74
N ASP A 43 13.94 1.90 19.79
CA ASP A 43 15.33 1.54 20.14
C ASP A 43 16.27 1.36 18.94
N LYS A 44 15.79 1.59 17.70
CA LYS A 44 16.66 1.47 16.52
C LYS A 44 17.54 2.72 16.39
N GLN A 45 18.85 2.54 16.40
CA GLN A 45 19.82 3.62 16.12
C GLN A 45 19.50 4.27 14.75
N GLY A 46 19.40 5.60 14.74
CA GLY A 46 19.14 6.38 13.51
C GLY A 46 17.68 6.77 13.28
N ILE A 47 16.77 6.43 14.19
CA ILE A 47 15.37 6.87 14.14
C ILE A 47 15.08 7.88 15.23
N LYS A 48 14.51 9.01 14.86
CA LYS A 48 13.99 10.03 15.78
C LYS A 48 12.47 10.02 15.74
N TRP A 49 11.82 10.01 16.90
CA TRP A 49 10.36 10.13 17.03
C TRP A 49 9.99 11.54 17.47
N ILE A 50 9.05 12.16 16.80
CA ILE A 50 8.52 13.48 17.17
C ILE A 50 7.00 13.39 17.20
N GLN A 51 6.40 13.76 18.34
CA GLN A 51 4.97 13.95 18.44
C GLN A 51 4.60 15.27 17.76
N VAL A 52 3.59 15.23 16.87
CA VAL A 52 3.12 16.37 16.09
C VAL A 52 1.60 16.47 16.12
N ASP A 53 1.10 17.69 16.01
CA ASP A 53 -0.28 17.97 15.67
C ASP A 53 -0.38 18.32 14.18
N TYR A 54 -0.96 17.42 13.36
CA TYR A 54 -1.14 17.68 11.95
C TYR A 54 -2.14 18.81 11.63
N SER A 55 -2.86 19.34 12.62
CA SER A 55 -3.66 20.54 12.46
C SER A 55 -2.85 21.84 12.58
N ASP A 56 -1.67 21.80 13.22
CA ASP A 56 -0.76 22.94 13.38
C ASP A 56 0.30 22.97 12.27
N LYS A 57 -0.03 23.59 11.15
CA LYS A 57 0.85 23.73 10.00
C LYS A 57 2.16 24.47 10.33
N SER A 58 2.12 25.44 11.22
CA SER A 58 3.30 26.22 11.59
C SER A 58 4.31 25.38 12.37
N SER A 59 3.84 24.59 13.33
CA SER A 59 4.67 23.62 14.08
C SER A 59 5.24 22.56 13.14
N LEU A 60 4.43 22.00 12.24
CA LEU A 60 4.87 21.03 11.23
C LEU A 60 6.01 21.60 10.36
N ALA A 61 5.88 22.84 9.88
CA ALA A 61 6.92 23.49 9.07
C ALA A 61 8.22 23.67 9.84
N GLN A 62 8.16 23.93 11.16
CA GLN A 62 9.38 24.02 12.01
C GLN A 62 10.04 22.65 12.17
N VAL A 63 9.26 21.61 12.43
CA VAL A 63 9.75 20.23 12.58
C VAL A 63 10.40 19.72 11.29
N LEU A 64 9.86 20.10 10.13
CA LEU A 64 10.33 19.66 8.81
C LEU A 64 11.56 20.45 8.31
N ARG A 65 12.04 21.49 9.00
CA ARG A 65 13.23 22.23 8.57
C ARG A 65 14.46 21.33 8.40
N GLY A 66 15.05 21.40 7.21
CA GLY A 66 16.21 20.60 6.84
C GLY A 66 15.88 19.16 6.45
N THR A 67 14.60 18.79 6.38
CA THR A 67 14.14 17.52 5.79
C THR A 67 14.27 17.57 4.28
N ASP A 68 14.80 16.52 3.67
CA ASP A 68 14.91 16.40 2.21
C ASP A 68 13.68 15.76 1.60
N VAL A 69 13.11 14.73 2.24
CA VAL A 69 12.01 13.92 1.73
C VAL A 69 10.96 13.69 2.80
N VAL A 70 9.68 13.81 2.42
CA VAL A 70 8.53 13.43 3.25
C VAL A 70 7.82 12.25 2.62
N LEU A 71 7.60 11.19 3.40
CA LEU A 71 6.78 10.02 3.05
C LEU A 71 5.54 10.00 3.94
N CYS A 72 4.35 10.00 3.33
CA CYS A 72 3.08 10.03 4.05
C CYS A 72 2.37 8.67 3.98
N PHE A 73 1.91 8.15 5.13
CA PHE A 73 1.19 6.87 5.27
C PHE A 73 -0.16 7.03 6.01
N PHE A 74 -0.86 8.12 5.76
CA PHE A 74 -2.17 8.33 6.38
C PHE A 74 -3.21 7.34 5.86
N THR A 75 -4.18 7.02 6.73
CA THR A 75 -5.35 6.20 6.36
C THR A 75 -6.55 7.10 6.09
N GLY A 76 -7.48 6.63 5.24
CA GLY A 76 -8.72 7.33 4.91
C GLY A 76 -9.92 6.96 5.78
N LEU A 77 -9.71 6.39 6.98
CA LEU A 77 -10.80 6.00 7.88
C LEU A 77 -11.64 7.20 8.35
N ASP A 78 -10.98 8.33 8.61
CA ASP A 78 -11.63 9.63 8.76
C ASP A 78 -11.24 10.51 7.57
N TYR A 79 -12.14 10.61 6.61
CA TYR A 79 -11.93 11.34 5.36
C TYR A 79 -11.53 12.80 5.59
N MET A 80 -12.29 13.51 6.45
CA MET A 80 -12.05 14.94 6.67
C MET A 80 -10.69 15.21 7.31
N SER A 81 -10.32 14.40 8.28
CA SER A 81 -9.00 14.49 8.91
C SER A 81 -7.89 14.08 7.96
N ALA A 82 -8.09 13.02 7.14
CA ALA A 82 -7.10 12.58 6.17
C ALA A 82 -6.80 13.68 5.13
N VAL A 83 -7.82 14.34 4.59
CA VAL A 83 -7.67 15.45 3.63
C VAL A 83 -6.97 16.63 4.30
N ARG A 84 -7.51 17.13 5.42
CA ARG A 84 -6.95 18.28 6.13
C ARG A 84 -5.48 18.07 6.51
N ASN A 85 -5.19 16.93 7.16
CA ASN A 85 -3.84 16.65 7.65
C ASN A 85 -2.85 16.47 6.50
N SER A 86 -3.28 15.86 5.40
CA SER A 86 -2.44 15.73 4.20
C SER A 86 -2.12 17.10 3.57
N LYS A 87 -3.13 17.97 3.41
CA LYS A 87 -2.92 19.33 2.89
C LYS A 87 -2.01 20.16 3.79
N ASN A 88 -2.21 20.10 5.11
CA ASN A 88 -1.33 20.79 6.06
C ASN A 88 0.12 20.26 6.00
N LEU A 89 0.31 18.95 5.86
CA LEU A 89 1.64 18.36 5.74
C LEU A 89 2.32 18.76 4.42
N ILE A 90 1.58 18.85 3.31
CA ILE A 90 2.08 19.34 2.02
C ILE A 90 2.51 20.80 2.14
N ASP A 91 1.64 21.67 2.66
CA ASP A 91 1.93 23.09 2.82
C ASP A 91 3.15 23.33 3.72
N ALA A 92 3.20 22.59 4.86
CA ALA A 92 4.33 22.66 5.77
C ALA A 92 5.63 22.17 5.12
N SER A 93 5.56 21.15 4.26
CA SER A 93 6.70 20.65 3.49
C SER A 93 7.21 21.68 2.50
N ILE A 94 6.31 22.37 1.80
CA ILE A 94 6.64 23.48 0.89
C ILE A 94 7.30 24.62 1.66
N GLN A 95 6.72 25.05 2.78
CA GLN A 95 7.24 26.11 3.63
C GLN A 95 8.61 25.79 4.21
N ALA A 96 8.86 24.51 4.57
CA ALA A 96 10.13 24.03 5.11
C ALA A 96 11.21 23.82 4.03
N GLY A 97 10.87 23.91 2.74
CA GLY A 97 11.78 23.69 1.62
C GLY A 97 12.10 22.22 1.36
N VAL A 98 11.20 21.31 1.73
CA VAL A 98 11.31 19.87 1.43
C VAL A 98 11.44 19.67 -0.09
N LYS A 99 12.38 18.84 -0.51
CA LYS A 99 12.72 18.66 -1.93
C LYS A 99 11.78 17.70 -2.64
N ARG A 100 11.27 16.67 -1.93
CA ARG A 100 10.45 15.58 -2.49
C ARG A 100 9.36 15.16 -1.51
N PHE A 101 8.18 14.88 -2.05
CA PHE A 101 7.02 14.44 -1.25
C PHE A 101 6.40 13.19 -1.85
N ALA A 102 6.06 12.21 -1.04
CA ALA A 102 5.28 11.05 -1.43
C ALA A 102 3.97 11.02 -0.62
N PRO A 103 2.80 11.24 -1.26
CA PRO A 103 1.50 11.14 -0.60
C PRO A 103 1.16 9.70 -0.22
N SER A 104 0.14 9.53 0.60
CA SER A 104 -0.33 8.21 1.02
C SER A 104 -1.11 7.49 -0.10
N GLU A 105 -0.37 6.96 -1.08
CA GLU A 105 -0.94 6.23 -2.20
C GLU A 105 -0.81 4.70 -2.00
N TRP A 106 0.34 4.15 -1.98
CA TRP A 106 0.75 2.79 -1.59
C TRP A 106 -0.18 1.64 -2.06
N GLY A 107 -0.80 1.78 -3.24
CA GLY A 107 -1.77 0.80 -3.72
C GLY A 107 -2.16 0.98 -5.18
N SER A 108 -3.46 1.16 -5.42
CA SER A 108 -4.08 1.24 -6.74
C SER A 108 -3.74 2.52 -7.50
N ARG A 109 -3.90 2.45 -8.84
CA ARG A 109 -3.76 3.62 -9.72
C ARG A 109 -4.97 4.53 -9.67
N LEU A 110 -6.19 3.96 -9.57
CA LEU A 110 -7.45 4.70 -9.54
C LEU A 110 -8.13 4.50 -8.19
N ASN A 111 -8.55 5.59 -7.56
CA ASN A 111 -9.08 5.58 -6.20
C ASN A 111 -10.59 5.79 -6.12
N TRP A 112 -11.18 6.44 -7.13
CA TRP A 112 -12.58 6.89 -7.13
C TRP A 112 -13.61 5.77 -6.90
N SER A 113 -13.30 4.52 -7.27
CA SER A 113 -14.18 3.38 -7.03
C SER A 113 -14.03 2.76 -5.63
N ILE A 114 -13.07 3.24 -4.85
CA ILE A 114 -12.74 2.73 -3.50
C ILE A 114 -13.03 3.84 -2.49
N PRO A 115 -14.17 3.81 -1.77
CA PRO A 115 -14.63 4.95 -0.97
C PRO A 115 -13.61 5.48 0.04
N HIS A 116 -12.90 4.59 0.73
CA HIS A 116 -11.87 4.98 1.69
C HIS A 116 -10.56 5.49 1.04
N TYR A 117 -10.48 5.48 -0.30
CA TYR A 117 -9.36 6.05 -1.07
C TYR A 117 -9.69 7.40 -1.72
N ARG A 118 -10.95 7.85 -1.67
CA ARG A 118 -11.36 9.13 -2.31
C ARG A 118 -10.52 10.33 -1.87
N PHE A 119 -10.08 10.37 -0.60
CA PHE A 119 -9.21 11.43 -0.12
C PHE A 119 -7.91 11.52 -0.92
N LYS A 120 -7.42 10.41 -1.49
CA LYS A 120 -6.19 10.36 -2.27
C LYS A 120 -6.33 11.14 -3.58
N ASP A 121 -7.50 11.06 -4.25
CA ASP A 121 -7.74 11.80 -5.49
C ASP A 121 -7.74 13.32 -5.21
N GLU A 122 -8.36 13.77 -4.13
CA GLU A 122 -8.32 15.18 -3.71
C GLU A 122 -6.90 15.64 -3.37
N ILE A 123 -6.07 14.76 -2.81
CA ILE A 123 -4.66 15.07 -2.52
C ILE A 123 -3.82 15.09 -3.79
N ARG A 124 -4.12 14.25 -4.79
CA ARG A 124 -3.44 14.31 -6.10
C ARG A 124 -3.70 15.66 -6.79
N GLU A 125 -4.97 16.06 -6.89
CA GLU A 125 -5.35 17.34 -7.44
C GLU A 125 -4.61 18.49 -6.73
N TYR A 126 -4.55 18.46 -5.40
CA TYR A 126 -3.83 19.46 -4.61
C TYR A 126 -2.32 19.47 -4.88
N LEU A 127 -1.71 18.32 -5.12
CA LEU A 127 -0.28 18.17 -5.40
C LEU A 127 0.08 18.59 -6.83
N GLU A 128 -0.82 18.51 -7.80
CA GLU A 128 -0.58 18.95 -9.18
C GLU A 128 -0.20 20.42 -9.24
N GLU A 129 -0.71 21.24 -8.31
CA GLU A 129 -0.33 22.64 -8.15
C GLU A 129 1.11 22.82 -7.60
N CYS A 130 1.68 21.79 -6.96
CA CYS A 130 2.94 21.87 -6.22
C CYS A 130 4.19 21.32 -6.93
N ASN A 131 4.04 20.56 -8.02
CA ASN A 131 5.10 20.08 -8.96
C ASN A 131 6.32 19.28 -8.40
N LYS A 132 6.33 18.78 -7.16
CA LYS A 132 7.50 18.05 -6.58
C LYS A 132 7.11 16.80 -5.81
N TYR A 133 6.37 15.89 -6.43
CA TYR A 133 5.91 14.68 -5.78
C TYR A 133 6.05 13.45 -6.67
N THR A 134 5.99 12.28 -6.07
CA THR A 134 5.76 10.99 -6.73
C THR A 134 4.66 10.22 -6.03
N ILE A 135 3.92 9.46 -6.79
CA ILE A 135 2.90 8.54 -6.30
C ILE A 135 3.47 7.14 -6.38
N PHE A 136 3.84 6.52 -5.24
CA PHE A 136 4.27 5.12 -5.24
C PHE A 136 3.05 4.20 -5.32
N GLN A 137 2.95 3.43 -6.40
CA GLN A 137 1.83 2.55 -6.71
C GLN A 137 2.31 1.12 -6.94
N PRO A 138 2.37 0.28 -5.90
CA PRO A 138 2.78 -1.12 -6.02
C PRO A 138 1.68 -2.05 -6.55
N GLY A 139 0.44 -1.57 -6.71
CA GLY A 139 -0.70 -2.45 -6.90
C GLY A 139 -1.11 -3.14 -5.60
N LEU A 140 -1.52 -4.41 -5.67
CA LEU A 140 -1.87 -5.22 -4.50
C LEU A 140 -0.64 -5.99 -4.00
N PHE A 141 -0.46 -6.06 -2.68
CA PHE A 141 0.66 -6.82 -2.14
C PHE A 141 0.47 -8.33 -2.35
N THR A 142 1.45 -8.94 -3.04
CA THR A 142 1.51 -10.39 -3.27
C THR A 142 1.45 -11.17 -1.95
N ASN A 143 1.95 -10.55 -0.89
CA ASN A 143 2.02 -11.12 0.46
C ASN A 143 0.67 -11.62 0.98
N TYR A 144 -0.45 -10.95 0.65
CA TYR A 144 -1.77 -11.35 1.12
C TYR A 144 -2.18 -12.76 0.68
N PHE A 145 -1.69 -13.22 -0.46
CA PHE A 145 -1.97 -14.58 -0.96
C PHE A 145 -1.14 -15.66 -0.28
N GLY A 146 -0.21 -15.27 0.58
CA GLY A 146 0.52 -16.17 1.46
C GLY A 146 -0.17 -16.44 2.80
N PHE A 147 -1.28 -15.74 3.12
CA PHE A 147 -1.99 -15.96 4.38
C PHE A 147 -2.37 -17.43 4.59
N PRO A 148 -2.17 -17.99 5.82
CA PRO A 148 -1.80 -17.33 7.07
C PRO A 148 -0.29 -17.19 7.32
N TYR A 149 0.57 -17.58 6.39
CA TYR A 149 2.03 -17.57 6.55
C TYR A 149 2.57 -16.18 6.25
N SER A 150 3.10 -15.48 7.26
CA SER A 150 3.74 -14.19 7.08
C SER A 150 5.22 -14.34 6.71
N THR A 151 5.66 -13.55 5.73
CA THR A 151 7.07 -13.42 5.34
C THR A 151 7.61 -12.03 5.64
N THR A 152 6.83 -11.22 6.35
CA THR A 152 7.13 -9.84 6.71
C THR A 152 7.08 -9.65 8.21
N ARG A 153 7.66 -8.56 8.70
CA ARG A 153 7.67 -8.25 10.13
C ARG A 153 6.43 -7.48 10.58
N HIS A 154 5.94 -6.60 9.71
CA HIS A 154 4.97 -5.57 10.10
C HIS A 154 3.68 -5.61 9.31
N LEU A 155 3.71 -6.10 8.04
CA LEU A 155 2.51 -6.11 7.22
C LEU A 155 1.41 -6.93 7.88
N SER A 156 0.28 -6.29 8.16
CA SER A 156 -0.90 -6.96 8.71
C SER A 156 -1.49 -7.89 7.67
N MET A 157 -1.32 -9.20 7.89
CA MET A 157 -1.83 -10.23 7.01
C MET A 157 -3.34 -10.45 7.24
N SER A 158 -4.07 -10.67 6.16
CA SER A 158 -5.51 -10.97 6.18
C SER A 158 -5.85 -11.95 5.07
N PRO A 159 -6.85 -12.81 5.24
CA PRO A 159 -7.36 -13.62 4.14
C PRO A 159 -7.89 -12.70 3.01
N TRP A 160 -7.78 -13.16 1.77
CA TRP A 160 -8.17 -12.40 0.59
C TRP A 160 -9.12 -13.22 -0.30
N LEU A 161 -9.63 -12.59 -1.37
CA LEU A 161 -10.60 -13.20 -2.30
C LEU A 161 -10.11 -14.45 -3.03
N ILE A 162 -8.79 -14.60 -3.18
CA ILE A 162 -8.17 -15.84 -3.66
C ILE A 162 -7.42 -16.42 -2.46
N ASP A 163 -8.04 -17.41 -1.84
CA ASP A 163 -7.64 -18.00 -0.57
C ASP A 163 -6.92 -19.34 -0.84
N PHE A 164 -5.61 -19.27 -0.91
CA PHE A 164 -4.73 -20.42 -1.18
C PHE A 164 -4.80 -21.46 -0.06
N ASP A 165 -4.99 -21.01 1.17
CA ASP A 165 -5.06 -21.92 2.34
C ASP A 165 -6.29 -22.82 2.26
N ASN A 166 -7.47 -22.23 2.02
CA ASN A 166 -8.74 -22.96 1.93
C ASN A 166 -9.09 -23.39 0.50
N ARG A 167 -8.20 -23.21 -0.47
CA ARG A 167 -8.38 -23.60 -1.88
C ARG A 167 -9.72 -23.13 -2.46
N ARG A 168 -9.98 -21.82 -2.32
CA ARG A 168 -11.20 -21.18 -2.81
C ARG A 168 -10.93 -19.78 -3.35
N ALA A 169 -11.77 -19.34 -4.27
CA ALA A 169 -11.64 -18.00 -4.85
C ALA A 169 -13.00 -17.39 -5.18
N ILE A 170 -13.06 -16.06 -5.13
CA ILE A 170 -14.16 -15.26 -5.67
C ILE A 170 -13.58 -14.38 -6.78
N THR A 171 -14.18 -14.42 -7.95
CA THR A 171 -13.76 -13.62 -9.11
C THR A 171 -14.94 -12.89 -9.75
N VAL A 172 -14.64 -11.92 -10.61
CA VAL A 172 -15.65 -11.23 -11.44
C VAL A 172 -15.70 -11.90 -12.80
N GLY A 173 -16.85 -12.44 -13.17
CA GLY A 173 -17.04 -13.12 -14.47
C GLY A 173 -15.99 -14.23 -14.65
N ALA A 174 -15.33 -14.27 -15.81
CA ALA A 174 -14.29 -15.26 -16.11
C ALA A 174 -12.94 -14.98 -15.43
N GLY A 175 -12.79 -13.85 -14.70
CA GLY A 175 -11.53 -13.49 -14.05
C GLY A 175 -10.49 -12.88 -14.97
N ASP A 176 -10.86 -12.38 -16.12
CA ASP A 176 -9.94 -11.84 -17.15
C ASP A 176 -9.38 -10.45 -16.82
N PHE A 177 -9.85 -9.85 -15.73
CA PHE A 177 -9.39 -8.54 -15.30
C PHE A 177 -7.99 -8.62 -14.69
N SER A 178 -7.11 -7.74 -15.17
CA SER A 178 -5.71 -7.69 -14.73
C SER A 178 -5.52 -6.86 -13.47
N LEU A 179 -4.54 -7.29 -12.66
CA LEU A 179 -4.04 -6.55 -11.52
C LEU A 179 -2.51 -6.69 -11.45
N CYS A 180 -1.86 -5.71 -10.83
CA CYS A 180 -0.44 -5.77 -10.52
C CYS A 180 -0.24 -6.30 -9.10
N LEU A 181 0.64 -7.26 -8.96
CA LEU A 181 1.09 -7.84 -7.69
C LEU A 181 2.55 -7.46 -7.45
N THR A 182 2.83 -6.87 -6.30
CA THR A 182 4.20 -6.52 -5.89
C THR A 182 4.38 -6.93 -4.43
N THR A 183 5.52 -7.51 -4.07
CA THR A 183 5.78 -7.78 -2.65
C THR A 183 6.01 -6.48 -1.90
N VAL A 184 5.62 -6.42 -0.62
CA VAL A 184 5.90 -5.24 0.20
C VAL A 184 7.41 -5.01 0.35
N GLN A 185 8.21 -6.07 0.29
CA GLN A 185 9.67 -6.02 0.32
C GLN A 185 10.23 -5.31 -0.93
N ASP A 186 9.75 -5.65 -2.13
CA ASP A 186 10.15 -4.98 -3.37
C ASP A 186 9.74 -3.51 -3.36
N MET A 187 8.52 -3.21 -2.91
CA MET A 187 8.08 -1.82 -2.76
C MET A 187 8.98 -1.05 -1.80
N ALA A 188 9.26 -1.61 -0.63
CA ALA A 188 10.11 -0.95 0.38
C ALA A 188 11.55 -0.74 -0.14
N PHE A 189 12.09 -1.71 -0.89
CA PHE A 189 13.37 -1.58 -1.57
C PHE A 189 13.37 -0.42 -2.57
N VAL A 190 12.35 -0.35 -3.45
CA VAL A 190 12.23 0.73 -4.45
C VAL A 190 12.13 2.10 -3.79
N VAL A 191 11.37 2.22 -2.69
CA VAL A 191 11.27 3.49 -1.96
C VAL A 191 12.62 3.89 -1.38
N ALA A 192 13.38 2.94 -0.83
CA ALA A 192 14.71 3.23 -0.30
C ALA A 192 15.72 3.59 -1.42
N GLU A 193 15.66 2.94 -2.62
CA GLU A 193 16.45 3.35 -3.79
C GLU A 193 16.06 4.74 -4.29
N ALA A 194 14.76 5.05 -4.28
CA ALA A 194 14.27 6.35 -4.70
C ALA A 194 14.89 7.51 -3.88
N LEU A 195 15.19 7.30 -2.61
CA LEU A 195 15.84 8.32 -1.78
C LEU A 195 17.24 8.67 -2.30
N GLU A 196 17.96 7.70 -2.88
CA GLU A 196 19.31 7.85 -3.42
C GLU A 196 19.30 8.25 -4.92
N TYR A 197 18.15 8.12 -5.60
CA TYR A 197 18.02 8.46 -7.01
C TYR A 197 18.14 9.97 -7.23
N GLU A 198 19.15 10.41 -8.00
CA GLU A 198 19.45 11.82 -8.22
C GLU A 198 18.53 12.49 -9.24
N GLY A 199 17.91 11.71 -10.13
CA GLY A 199 17.01 12.20 -11.17
C GLY A 199 15.66 12.68 -10.64
N LYS A 200 14.82 13.16 -11.55
CA LYS A 200 13.44 13.53 -11.25
C LYS A 200 12.62 12.27 -10.95
N TRP A 201 11.91 12.27 -9.84
CA TRP A 201 10.95 11.23 -9.53
C TRP A 201 9.78 11.24 -10.53
N PRO A 202 9.30 10.08 -11.01
CA PRO A 202 8.13 10.03 -11.88
C PRO A 202 6.88 10.39 -11.06
N VAL A 203 6.00 11.21 -11.62
CA VAL A 203 4.72 11.53 -10.97
C VAL A 203 3.88 10.27 -10.84
N ASP A 204 3.73 9.51 -11.93
CA ASP A 204 3.14 8.16 -11.93
C ASP A 204 4.24 7.13 -11.59
N GLY A 205 4.42 6.89 -10.31
CA GLY A 205 5.48 6.04 -9.76
C GLY A 205 5.04 4.59 -9.57
N GLY A 206 4.57 3.94 -10.63
CA GLY A 206 4.22 2.52 -10.60
C GLY A 206 5.42 1.63 -10.31
N ILE A 207 5.20 0.62 -9.49
CA ILE A 207 6.15 -0.43 -9.12
C ILE A 207 5.50 -1.76 -9.51
N ARG A 208 5.96 -2.36 -10.60
CA ARG A 208 5.34 -3.55 -11.18
C ARG A 208 6.14 -4.80 -10.88
N GLY A 209 5.71 -5.61 -9.91
CA GLY A 209 6.26 -6.94 -9.68
C GLY A 209 5.76 -7.93 -10.74
N THR A 210 4.48 -8.30 -10.70
CA THR A 210 3.85 -9.19 -11.69
C THR A 210 2.52 -8.61 -12.15
N GLN A 211 2.35 -8.45 -13.47
CA GLN A 211 1.04 -8.17 -14.07
C GLN A 211 0.35 -9.51 -14.35
N ILE A 212 -0.83 -9.73 -13.78
CA ILE A 212 -1.52 -11.02 -13.84
C ILE A 212 -3.03 -10.81 -13.84
N THR A 213 -3.80 -11.70 -14.47
CA THR A 213 -5.25 -11.74 -14.32
C THR A 213 -5.67 -12.53 -13.08
N MET A 214 -6.89 -12.29 -12.59
CA MET A 214 -7.43 -13.10 -11.49
C MET A 214 -7.49 -14.58 -11.86
N ALA A 215 -7.87 -14.91 -13.11
CA ALA A 215 -7.90 -16.29 -13.60
C ALA A 215 -6.51 -16.94 -13.61
N GLU A 216 -5.47 -16.20 -13.99
CA GLU A 216 -4.08 -16.71 -13.94
C GLU A 216 -3.60 -16.92 -12.51
N LEU A 217 -3.95 -16.02 -11.60
CA LEU A 217 -3.61 -16.16 -10.19
C LEU A 217 -4.33 -17.37 -9.55
N ILE A 218 -5.58 -17.62 -9.93
CA ILE A 218 -6.32 -18.82 -9.52
C ILE A 218 -5.63 -20.08 -10.05
N ARG A 219 -5.25 -20.11 -11.34
CA ARG A 219 -4.48 -21.25 -11.92
C ARG A 219 -3.15 -21.47 -11.21
N LEU A 220 -2.48 -20.40 -10.81
CA LEU A 220 -1.28 -20.52 -9.98
C LEU A 220 -1.59 -21.15 -8.62
N GLY A 221 -2.71 -20.78 -8.00
CA GLY A 221 -3.22 -21.42 -6.79
C GLY A 221 -3.49 -22.90 -6.98
N GLU A 222 -4.14 -23.29 -8.05
CA GLU A 222 -4.39 -24.71 -8.39
C GLU A 222 -3.11 -25.50 -8.63
N LYS A 223 -2.12 -24.89 -9.28
CA LYS A 223 -0.79 -25.50 -9.48
C LYS A 223 -0.08 -25.78 -8.15
N LEU A 224 -0.18 -24.87 -7.20
CA LEU A 224 0.55 -24.95 -5.92
C LEU A 224 -0.20 -25.73 -4.83
N ARG A 225 -1.54 -25.71 -4.85
CA ARG A 225 -2.39 -26.21 -3.75
C ARG A 225 -3.35 -27.33 -4.19
N GLY A 226 -3.47 -27.59 -5.49
CA GLY A 226 -4.50 -28.48 -6.05
C GLY A 226 -5.81 -27.74 -6.36
N PRO A 227 -6.86 -28.44 -6.78
CA PRO A 227 -8.10 -27.83 -7.28
C PRO A 227 -8.70 -26.81 -6.32
N MET A 228 -9.14 -25.67 -6.86
CA MET A 228 -9.77 -24.56 -6.12
C MET A 228 -11.27 -24.48 -6.40
N ARG A 229 -12.06 -24.21 -5.36
CA ARG A 229 -13.47 -23.88 -5.52
C ARG A 229 -13.61 -22.41 -5.92
N VAL A 230 -13.98 -22.15 -7.16
CA VAL A 230 -14.11 -20.78 -7.70
C VAL A 230 -15.59 -20.39 -7.76
N GLU A 231 -15.92 -19.24 -7.17
CA GLU A 231 -17.23 -18.61 -7.28
C GLU A 231 -17.11 -17.33 -8.13
N SER A 232 -17.92 -17.27 -9.19
CA SER A 232 -17.97 -16.09 -10.06
C SER A 232 -19.13 -15.19 -9.63
N VAL A 233 -18.87 -13.90 -9.48
CA VAL A 233 -19.88 -12.88 -9.21
C VAL A 233 -20.06 -11.97 -10.42
N SER A 234 -21.26 -11.43 -10.61
CA SER A 234 -21.51 -10.52 -11.72
C SER A 234 -21.08 -9.09 -11.35
N LEU A 235 -20.66 -8.33 -12.37
CA LEU A 235 -20.34 -6.92 -12.18
C LEU A 235 -21.60 -6.09 -11.85
N GLU A 236 -22.76 -6.53 -12.30
CA GLU A 236 -24.05 -5.89 -12.02
C GLU A 236 -24.39 -5.98 -10.54
N ASP A 237 -24.34 -7.20 -9.96
CA ASP A 237 -24.56 -7.39 -8.52
C ASP A 237 -23.60 -6.56 -7.67
N LEU A 238 -22.34 -6.51 -8.08
CA LEU A 238 -21.34 -5.69 -7.40
C LEU A 238 -21.64 -4.17 -7.47
N ARG A 239 -22.22 -3.69 -8.59
CA ARG A 239 -22.66 -2.29 -8.72
C ARG A 239 -23.84 -1.98 -7.82
N GLU A 240 -24.70 -2.95 -7.58
CA GLU A 240 -25.81 -2.87 -6.62
C GLU A 240 -25.37 -3.05 -5.15
N GLY A 241 -24.08 -3.22 -4.90
CA GLY A 241 -23.54 -3.42 -3.55
C GLY A 241 -23.74 -4.83 -3.02
N GLN A 242 -23.96 -5.82 -3.89
CA GLN A 242 -24.20 -7.20 -3.51
C GLN A 242 -22.98 -8.09 -3.84
N LEU A 243 -22.52 -8.86 -2.86
CA LEU A 243 -21.56 -9.93 -3.06
C LEU A 243 -22.32 -11.27 -3.00
N LYS A 244 -22.75 -11.77 -4.16
CA LYS A 244 -23.46 -13.05 -4.26
C LYS A 244 -22.48 -14.22 -4.28
N SER A 245 -21.91 -14.49 -3.13
CA SER A 245 -21.01 -15.62 -2.89
C SER A 245 -21.37 -16.32 -1.59
N SER A 246 -21.03 -17.62 -1.50
CA SER A 246 -21.30 -18.45 -0.30
C SER A 246 -20.38 -18.12 0.87
N TRP A 247 -19.33 -17.34 0.65
CA TRP A 247 -18.36 -16.91 1.64
C TRP A 247 -17.85 -15.50 1.36
N CYS A 248 -17.22 -14.90 2.35
CA CYS A 248 -16.48 -13.63 2.22
C CYS A 248 -15.25 -13.72 3.12
N PRO A 249 -14.06 -13.30 2.64
CA PRO A 249 -12.91 -13.24 3.53
C PRO A 249 -13.15 -12.23 4.66
N LEU A 250 -12.83 -12.61 5.89
CA LEU A 250 -12.94 -11.74 7.05
C LEU A 250 -11.62 -11.02 7.26
N LEU A 251 -11.59 -9.71 7.01
CA LEU A 251 -10.39 -8.92 7.19
C LEU A 251 -10.04 -8.76 8.67
N THR A 252 -8.81 -9.10 9.04
CA THR A 252 -8.36 -9.11 10.44
C THR A 252 -7.48 -7.91 10.80
N HIS A 253 -7.47 -6.87 9.96
CA HIS A 253 -6.65 -5.68 10.21
C HIS A 253 -7.10 -4.96 11.49
N PRO A 254 -6.17 -4.58 12.39
CA PRO A 254 -6.50 -3.99 13.71
C PRO A 254 -7.29 -2.68 13.66
N CYS A 255 -7.30 -1.99 12.51
CA CYS A 255 -8.07 -0.75 12.37
C CYS A 255 -9.60 -0.97 12.26
N PHE A 256 -10.06 -2.21 12.07
CA PHE A 256 -11.48 -2.51 11.95
C PHE A 256 -12.06 -3.00 13.28
N PRO A 257 -13.11 -2.33 13.81
CA PRO A 257 -13.80 -2.78 15.00
C PRO A 257 -14.39 -4.18 14.82
N ASP A 258 -14.26 -5.05 15.81
CA ASP A 258 -14.71 -6.45 15.73
C ASP A 258 -16.21 -6.55 15.42
N GLU A 259 -17.03 -5.69 16.02
CA GLU A 259 -18.49 -5.64 15.87
C GLU A 259 -18.97 -5.31 14.44
N HIS A 260 -18.13 -4.65 13.64
CA HIS A 260 -18.45 -4.25 12.26
C HIS A 260 -17.62 -4.97 11.22
N ARG A 261 -16.73 -5.86 11.62
CA ARG A 261 -15.73 -6.49 10.77
C ARG A 261 -16.32 -7.21 9.55
N GLU A 262 -17.42 -7.94 9.73
CA GLU A 262 -18.07 -8.66 8.62
C GLU A 262 -18.63 -7.70 7.57
N ILE A 263 -19.33 -6.65 8.02
CA ILE A 263 -19.93 -5.64 7.12
C ILE A 263 -18.83 -4.89 6.38
N ILE A 264 -17.79 -4.47 7.10
CA ILE A 264 -16.63 -3.77 6.53
C ILE A 264 -15.91 -4.67 5.52
N SER A 265 -15.65 -5.93 5.88
CA SER A 265 -15.00 -6.89 5.00
C SER A 265 -15.76 -7.08 3.69
N ARG A 266 -17.07 -7.31 3.77
CA ARG A 266 -17.94 -7.45 2.60
C ARG A 266 -17.92 -6.21 1.73
N HIS A 267 -18.01 -5.03 2.32
CA HIS A 267 -17.97 -3.76 1.59
C HIS A 267 -16.61 -3.56 0.87
N ILE A 268 -15.51 -3.85 1.55
CA ILE A 268 -14.16 -3.76 0.94
C ILE A 268 -14.03 -4.75 -0.21
N MET A 269 -14.51 -5.99 -0.09
CA MET A 269 -14.43 -6.99 -1.14
C MET A 269 -15.24 -6.58 -2.38
N ILE A 270 -16.46 -6.05 -2.20
CA ILE A 270 -17.29 -5.52 -3.30
C ILE A 270 -16.55 -4.38 -4.01
N THR A 271 -16.04 -3.42 -3.26
CA THR A 271 -15.35 -2.26 -3.85
C THR A 271 -14.04 -2.66 -4.52
N PHE A 272 -13.31 -3.62 -3.96
CA PHE A 272 -12.10 -4.17 -4.57
C PHE A 272 -12.40 -4.86 -5.90
N LEU A 273 -13.36 -5.80 -5.95
CA LEU A 273 -13.74 -6.49 -7.19
C LEU A 273 -14.22 -5.52 -8.28
N ARG A 274 -15.00 -4.51 -7.90
CA ARG A 274 -15.40 -3.44 -8.84
C ARG A 274 -14.18 -2.68 -9.37
N SER A 275 -13.26 -2.31 -8.50
CA SER A 275 -12.07 -1.55 -8.87
C SER A 275 -11.11 -2.35 -9.75
N VAL A 276 -11.00 -3.68 -9.54
CA VAL A 276 -10.26 -4.58 -10.43
C VAL A 276 -10.89 -4.58 -11.83
N ALA A 277 -12.21 -4.73 -11.92
CA ALA A 277 -12.93 -4.71 -13.20
C ALA A 277 -12.81 -3.36 -13.94
N GLN A 278 -12.47 -2.29 -13.26
CA GLN A 278 -12.23 -0.96 -13.82
C GLN A 278 -10.74 -0.67 -14.12
N GLY A 279 -9.86 -1.66 -13.93
CA GLY A 279 -8.43 -1.53 -14.19
C GLY A 279 -7.67 -0.69 -13.16
N ALA A 280 -8.26 -0.45 -11.98
CA ALA A 280 -7.65 0.39 -10.95
C ALA A 280 -6.32 -0.17 -10.40
N TRP A 281 -6.12 -1.47 -10.52
CA TRP A 281 -4.95 -2.17 -9.99
C TRP A 281 -3.87 -2.45 -11.05
N THR A 282 -4.03 -1.91 -12.26
CA THR A 282 -3.00 -1.93 -13.31
C THR A 282 -2.15 -0.68 -13.16
N VAL A 283 -0.91 -0.84 -12.73
CA VAL A 283 0.02 0.26 -12.48
C VAL A 283 1.07 0.37 -13.57
N SER A 284 1.72 1.53 -13.69
CA SER A 284 2.83 1.73 -14.61
C SER A 284 4.08 0.94 -14.18
N ASP A 285 5.10 0.94 -15.03
CA ASP A 285 6.41 0.37 -14.75
C ASP A 285 7.50 1.45 -14.61
N SER A 286 7.10 2.63 -14.14
CA SER A 286 7.98 3.81 -14.14
C SER A 286 9.22 3.57 -13.28
N TRP A 287 9.07 3.03 -12.06
CA TRP A 287 10.21 2.71 -11.22
C TRP A 287 11.02 1.52 -11.75
N ASN A 288 10.38 0.55 -12.41
CA ASN A 288 11.11 -0.57 -13.03
C ASN A 288 12.11 -0.07 -14.10
N LYS A 289 11.70 0.92 -14.91
CA LYS A 289 12.55 1.54 -15.92
C LYS A 289 13.71 2.35 -15.34
N LEU A 290 13.53 2.94 -14.17
CA LEU A 290 14.57 3.72 -13.48
C LEU A 290 15.53 2.82 -12.68
N LEU A 291 15.13 1.60 -12.35
CA LEU A 291 15.91 0.61 -11.62
C LEU A 291 16.02 -0.69 -12.44
N PRO A 292 16.61 -0.65 -13.66
CA PRO A 292 16.58 -1.78 -14.59
C PRO A 292 17.37 -3.01 -14.11
N ASP A 293 18.32 -2.82 -13.22
CA ASP A 293 19.16 -3.90 -12.67
C ASP A 293 18.49 -4.61 -11.47
N TYR A 294 17.41 -4.04 -10.92
CA TYR A 294 16.69 -4.66 -9.84
C TYR A 294 15.76 -5.76 -10.33
N LYS A 295 15.90 -6.95 -9.76
CA LYS A 295 15.05 -8.10 -10.07
C LYS A 295 13.88 -8.17 -9.08
N TYR A 296 12.71 -7.78 -9.55
CA TYR A 296 11.48 -7.89 -8.79
C TYR A 296 11.10 -9.34 -8.57
N THR A 297 10.59 -9.64 -7.38
CA THR A 297 10.10 -10.97 -7.04
C THR A 297 8.80 -11.25 -7.81
N SER A 298 8.78 -12.29 -8.63
CA SER A 298 7.56 -12.68 -9.31
C SER A 298 6.51 -13.25 -8.33
N ALA A 299 5.22 -13.11 -8.67
CA ALA A 299 4.16 -13.70 -7.87
C ALA A 299 4.31 -15.22 -7.78
N GLU A 300 4.72 -15.87 -8.87
CA GLU A 300 4.93 -17.32 -8.91
C GLU A 300 6.09 -17.74 -7.98
N ASP A 301 7.24 -17.09 -8.05
CA ASP A 301 8.39 -17.41 -7.19
C ASP A 301 8.05 -17.21 -5.72
N TYR A 302 7.44 -16.07 -5.39
CA TYR A 302 7.04 -15.75 -4.03
C TYR A 302 6.05 -16.76 -3.46
N LEU A 303 4.96 -17.05 -4.18
CA LEU A 303 3.93 -17.98 -3.72
C LEU A 303 4.41 -19.42 -3.71
N THR A 304 5.27 -19.81 -4.65
CA THR A 304 5.92 -21.12 -4.64
C THR A 304 6.74 -21.30 -3.36
N GLN A 305 7.55 -20.31 -3.00
CA GLN A 305 8.36 -20.37 -1.78
C GLN A 305 7.50 -20.51 -0.52
N ILE A 306 6.36 -19.84 -0.46
CA ILE A 306 5.47 -19.89 0.72
C ILE A 306 4.73 -21.21 0.79
N TRP A 307 4.18 -21.67 -0.33
CA TRP A 307 3.25 -22.80 -0.34
C TRP A 307 3.90 -24.16 -0.56
N MET A 308 5.18 -24.20 -0.96
CA MET A 308 5.90 -25.45 -1.14
C MET A 308 5.95 -26.26 0.17
N GLY A 309 5.47 -27.51 0.13
CA GLY A 309 5.44 -28.42 1.29
C GLY A 309 4.42 -28.09 2.37
N LYS A 310 3.49 -27.15 2.10
CA LYS A 310 2.37 -26.90 3.03
C LYS A 310 1.23 -27.87 2.76
N PRO A 311 0.47 -28.29 3.81
CA PRO A 311 -0.63 -29.25 3.70
C PRO A 311 -1.80 -28.75 2.86
#